data_e4909eeb9587329b61b7030cdb3cf327
#
_entry.id   e4909eeb9587329b61b7030cdb3cf327
#
_cell.length_a   1.000
_cell.length_b   1.000
_cell.length_c   1.000
_cell.angle_alpha   90.00
_cell.angle_beta   90.00
_cell.angle_gamma   90.00
#
_symmetry.space_group_name_H-M   'P 1'
#
loop_
_entity.id
_entity.type
_entity.pdbx_description
1 polymer ?
#
loop_
_entity_poly.entity_id
_entity_poly.type
_entity_poly.pdbx_seq_one_letter_code
_entity_poly.pdbx_strand_id
1 'polypeptide(L)'
;MKRSHRVMASMLALVLAATLAGCASSEPPKPGVYVYPAQGQTPQQQADDSNACQAWAQQQSGYSPGTDAAKGAGVGAAVGALGGAALGAAVGAATGHAGTGAAIGAAAGGIGGATYGGVSQYGKGESGYNQAYSACMSGKGYTTGK
;
A
#
# COMPACT_ATOMS: atom_id res chain seq x y z
N MET A 1 8.18 -9.07 -39.17
CA MET A 1 7.04 -9.06 -38.25
C MET A 1 7.15 -10.03 -37.04
N LYS A 2 7.49 -11.32 -37.22
CA LYS A 2 7.62 -12.31 -36.12
C LYS A 2 8.66 -11.94 -35.03
N ARG A 3 9.73 -11.25 -35.36
CA ARG A 3 10.80 -10.88 -34.40
C ARG A 3 10.37 -9.76 -33.44
N SER A 4 9.58 -8.81 -33.92
CA SER A 4 9.02 -7.70 -33.12
C SER A 4 8.02 -8.20 -32.06
N HIS A 5 7.15 -9.15 -32.41
CA HIS A 5 6.22 -9.74 -31.44
C HIS A 5 6.92 -10.53 -30.34
N ARG A 6 8.03 -11.22 -30.64
CA ARG A 6 8.80 -11.96 -29.64
C ARG A 6 9.50 -11.02 -28.66
N VAL A 7 10.04 -9.90 -29.13
CA VAL A 7 10.68 -8.89 -28.27
C VAL A 7 9.64 -8.22 -27.37
N MET A 8 8.46 -7.89 -27.93
CA MET A 8 7.38 -7.28 -27.16
C MET A 8 6.80 -8.24 -26.12
N ALA A 9 6.66 -9.53 -26.46
CA ALA A 9 6.19 -10.56 -25.53
C ALA A 9 7.20 -10.80 -24.40
N SER A 10 8.51 -10.79 -24.68
CA SER A 10 9.53 -10.95 -23.64
C SER A 10 9.63 -9.72 -22.73
N MET A 11 9.49 -8.52 -23.26
CA MET A 11 9.40 -7.29 -22.45
C MET A 11 8.20 -7.29 -21.52
N LEU A 12 7.03 -7.70 -22.03
CA LEU A 12 5.80 -7.82 -21.24
C LEU A 12 5.93 -8.86 -20.15
N ALA A 13 6.54 -10.03 -20.45
CA ALA A 13 6.80 -11.07 -19.47
C ALA A 13 7.79 -10.66 -18.38
N LEU A 14 8.81 -9.86 -18.74
CA LEU A 14 9.79 -9.34 -17.78
C LEU A 14 9.16 -8.31 -16.83
N VAL A 15 8.30 -7.44 -17.34
CA VAL A 15 7.57 -6.46 -16.53
C VAL A 15 6.58 -7.17 -15.59
N LEU A 16 5.90 -8.22 -16.09
CA LEU A 16 4.99 -9.02 -15.26
C LEU A 16 5.71 -9.80 -14.15
N ALA A 17 6.91 -10.31 -14.44
CA ALA A 17 7.74 -11.00 -13.44
C ALA A 17 8.29 -10.05 -12.37
N ALA A 18 8.65 -8.82 -12.73
CA ALA A 18 9.14 -7.81 -11.80
C ALA A 18 8.06 -7.33 -10.81
N THR A 19 6.79 -7.35 -11.21
CA THR A 19 5.67 -6.96 -10.33
C THR A 19 5.30 -8.03 -9.30
N LEU A 20 5.67 -9.29 -9.52
CA LEU A 20 5.43 -10.40 -8.59
C LEU A 20 6.49 -10.52 -7.48
N ALA A 21 7.63 -9.84 -7.62
CA ALA A 21 8.72 -9.86 -6.64
C ALA A 21 8.57 -8.80 -5.53
N GLY A 22 7.39 -8.20 -5.38
CA GLY A 22 7.06 -7.35 -4.23
C GLY A 22 7.09 -8.17 -2.96
N CYS A 23 8.25 -8.22 -2.30
CA CYS A 23 8.47 -8.91 -1.05
C CYS A 23 7.43 -8.47 -0.02
N ALA A 24 6.51 -9.36 0.32
CA ALA A 24 5.73 -9.26 1.54
C ALA A 24 6.72 -9.45 2.71
N SER A 25 7.29 -8.37 3.21
CA SER A 25 8.05 -8.41 4.45
C SER A 25 7.08 -8.78 5.57
N SER A 26 7.30 -9.91 6.20
CA SER A 26 6.54 -10.38 7.37
C SER A 26 6.94 -9.67 8.66
N GLU A 27 7.81 -8.65 8.58
CA GLU A 27 8.22 -7.86 9.73
C GLU A 27 7.02 -7.04 10.23
N PRO A 28 6.72 -7.07 11.56
CA PRO A 28 5.65 -6.26 12.12
C PRO A 28 5.88 -4.78 11.80
N PRO A 29 4.82 -4.03 11.49
CA PRO A 29 4.95 -2.62 11.19
C PRO A 29 5.51 -1.88 12.41
N LYS A 30 6.51 -1.03 12.20
CA LYS A 30 7.07 -0.20 13.25
C LYS A 30 6.05 0.87 13.63
N PRO A 31 5.75 1.03 14.95
CA PRO A 31 4.85 2.09 15.39
C PRO A 31 5.42 3.48 15.06
N GLY A 32 4.58 4.37 14.55
CA GLY A 32 4.92 5.77 14.29
C GLY A 32 4.80 6.67 15.53
N VAL A 33 4.80 6.10 16.74
CA VAL A 33 4.68 6.80 18.01
C VAL A 33 5.89 6.51 18.90
N TYR A 34 6.35 7.52 19.61
CA TYR A 34 7.42 7.38 20.61
C TYR A 34 6.83 6.92 21.93
N VAL A 35 7.57 6.06 22.65
CA VAL A 35 7.16 5.49 23.93
C VAL A 35 8.21 5.79 24.97
N TYR A 36 7.80 6.38 26.07
CA TYR A 36 8.67 6.75 27.19
C TYR A 36 8.26 6.00 28.45
N PRO A 37 9.21 5.38 29.18
CA PRO A 37 8.92 4.75 30.47
C PRO A 37 8.55 5.82 31.50
N ALA A 38 7.39 5.67 32.13
CA ALA A 38 6.88 6.61 33.12
C ALA A 38 7.06 6.13 34.57
N GLN A 39 7.29 4.84 34.78
CA GLN A 39 7.28 4.21 36.11
C GLN A 39 8.49 3.32 36.38
N GLY A 40 9.66 3.64 35.83
CA GLY A 40 10.90 2.91 36.11
C GLY A 40 11.01 1.54 35.40
N GLN A 41 10.26 1.34 34.31
CA GLN A 41 10.37 0.14 33.48
C GLN A 41 11.78 0.01 32.90
N THR A 42 12.30 -1.22 32.90
CA THR A 42 13.60 -1.51 32.30
C THR A 42 13.52 -1.50 30.76
N PRO A 43 14.64 -1.27 30.06
CA PRO A 43 14.67 -1.36 28.59
C PRO A 43 14.21 -2.72 28.04
N GLN A 44 14.53 -3.80 28.76
CA GLN A 44 14.10 -5.15 28.38
C GLN A 44 12.58 -5.29 28.49
N GLN A 45 12.01 -4.86 29.61
CA GLN A 45 10.56 -4.86 29.82
C GLN A 45 9.84 -4.01 28.78
N GLN A 46 10.38 -2.83 28.43
CA GLN A 46 9.82 -1.99 27.38
C GLN A 46 9.84 -2.70 26.02
N ALA A 47 10.88 -3.45 25.68
CA ALA A 47 10.96 -4.20 24.44
C ALA A 47 9.90 -5.32 24.38
N ASP A 48 9.74 -6.07 25.47
CA ASP A 48 8.77 -7.16 25.57
C ASP A 48 7.34 -6.62 25.51
N ASP A 49 7.04 -5.55 26.22
CA ASP A 49 5.75 -4.86 26.19
C ASP A 49 5.44 -4.26 24.84
N SER A 50 6.45 -3.68 24.17
CA SER A 50 6.31 -3.14 22.82
C SER A 50 5.94 -4.24 21.83
N ASN A 51 6.62 -5.39 21.86
CA ASN A 51 6.32 -6.51 20.99
C ASN A 51 4.89 -7.05 21.20
N ALA A 52 4.48 -7.19 22.47
CA ALA A 52 3.12 -7.62 22.80
C ALA A 52 2.06 -6.62 22.31
N CYS A 53 2.29 -5.31 22.49
CA CYS A 53 1.39 -4.26 22.05
C CYS A 53 1.35 -4.12 20.52
N GLN A 54 2.45 -4.38 19.82
CA GLN A 54 2.46 -4.42 18.35
C GLN A 54 1.59 -5.56 17.82
N ALA A 55 1.73 -6.77 18.36
CA ALA A 55 0.91 -7.91 17.98
C ALA A 55 -0.58 -7.66 18.25
N TRP A 56 -0.90 -7.10 19.42
CA TRP A 56 -2.27 -6.74 19.77
C TRP A 56 -2.84 -5.65 18.87
N ALA A 57 -2.07 -4.59 18.56
CA ALA A 57 -2.49 -3.51 17.67
C ALA A 57 -2.76 -4.01 16.25
N GLN A 58 -1.96 -4.97 15.74
CA GLN A 58 -2.23 -5.61 14.46
C GLN A 58 -3.56 -6.35 14.46
N GLN A 59 -3.85 -7.11 15.52
CA GLN A 59 -5.13 -7.84 15.62
C GLN A 59 -6.33 -6.89 15.70
N GLN A 60 -6.21 -5.79 16.42
CA GLN A 60 -7.31 -4.82 16.59
C GLN A 60 -7.55 -3.96 15.34
N SER A 61 -6.48 -3.53 14.69
CA SER A 61 -6.59 -2.68 13.48
C SER A 61 -6.78 -3.48 12.20
N GLY A 62 -6.43 -4.78 12.20
CA GLY A 62 -6.32 -5.59 10.99
C GLY A 62 -5.22 -5.09 10.04
N TYR A 63 -4.36 -4.18 10.51
CA TYR A 63 -3.36 -3.53 9.69
C TYR A 63 -2.25 -4.51 9.26
N SER A 64 -2.13 -4.66 7.95
CA SER A 64 -1.09 -5.44 7.30
C SER A 64 -0.50 -4.61 6.17
N PRO A 65 0.66 -3.97 6.36
CA PRO A 65 1.19 -2.98 5.43
C PRO A 65 1.20 -3.42 3.97
N GLY A 66 1.69 -4.62 3.69
CA GLY A 66 1.74 -5.17 2.34
C GLY A 66 0.36 -5.49 1.76
N THR A 67 -0.53 -6.07 2.58
CA THR A 67 -1.90 -6.44 2.14
C THR A 67 -2.77 -5.21 1.93
N ASP A 68 -2.68 -4.21 2.81
CA ASP A 68 -3.48 -3.00 2.72
C ASP A 68 -3.03 -2.12 1.55
N ALA A 69 -1.72 -2.00 1.33
CA ALA A 69 -1.19 -1.35 0.13
C ALA A 69 -1.63 -2.07 -1.16
N ALA A 70 -1.58 -3.40 -1.19
CA ALA A 70 -1.99 -4.19 -2.34
C ALA A 70 -3.49 -4.07 -2.63
N LYS A 71 -4.36 -4.11 -1.60
CA LYS A 71 -5.81 -3.89 -1.75
C LYS A 71 -6.11 -2.49 -2.28
N GLY A 72 -5.47 -1.46 -1.68
CA GLY A 72 -5.63 -0.08 -2.11
C GLY A 72 -5.14 0.15 -3.54
N ALA A 73 -3.99 -0.43 -3.89
CA ALA A 73 -3.45 -0.36 -5.25
C ALA A 73 -4.35 -1.08 -6.26
N GLY A 74 -4.91 -2.25 -5.90
CA GLY A 74 -5.81 -2.99 -6.79
C GLY A 74 -7.09 -2.24 -7.07
N VAL A 75 -7.76 -1.70 -6.06
CA VAL A 75 -8.97 -0.88 -6.23
C VAL A 75 -8.65 0.40 -6.98
N GLY A 76 -7.58 1.10 -6.62
CA GLY A 76 -7.15 2.32 -7.29
C GLY A 76 -6.79 2.10 -8.75
N ALA A 77 -6.12 0.99 -9.07
CA ALA A 77 -5.81 0.62 -10.45
C ALA A 77 -7.08 0.38 -11.28
N ALA A 78 -8.05 -0.35 -10.73
CA ALA A 78 -9.30 -0.63 -11.42
C ALA A 78 -10.10 0.66 -11.72
N VAL A 79 -10.28 1.51 -10.71
CA VAL A 79 -10.99 2.80 -10.84
C VAL A 79 -10.24 3.74 -11.79
N GLY A 80 -8.91 3.82 -11.64
CA GLY A 80 -8.06 4.67 -12.48
C GLY A 80 -8.03 4.21 -13.92
N ALA A 81 -7.97 2.89 -14.17
CA ALA A 81 -8.00 2.35 -15.53
C ALA A 81 -9.33 2.63 -16.23
N LEU A 82 -10.46 2.43 -15.54
CA LEU A 82 -11.79 2.70 -16.11
C LEU A 82 -11.97 4.20 -16.41
N GLY A 83 -11.64 5.07 -15.46
CA GLY A 83 -11.72 6.53 -15.66
C GLY A 83 -10.76 7.02 -16.73
N GLY A 84 -9.52 6.53 -16.73
CA GLY A 84 -8.52 6.84 -17.73
C GLY A 84 -8.90 6.38 -19.13
N ALA A 85 -9.48 5.16 -19.24
CA ALA A 85 -9.98 4.65 -20.52
C ALA A 85 -11.08 5.53 -21.10
N ALA A 86 -12.05 5.94 -20.28
CA ALA A 86 -13.15 6.80 -20.72
C ALA A 86 -12.65 8.16 -21.22
N LEU A 87 -11.79 8.82 -20.45
CA LEU A 87 -11.20 10.11 -20.83
C LEU A 87 -10.31 9.97 -22.06
N GLY A 88 -9.46 8.92 -22.11
CA GLY A 88 -8.60 8.65 -23.25
C GLY A 88 -9.38 8.34 -24.52
N ALA A 89 -10.50 7.60 -24.41
CA ALA A 89 -11.39 7.36 -25.54
C ALA A 89 -12.01 8.64 -26.09
N ALA A 90 -12.47 9.54 -25.19
CA ALA A 90 -13.07 10.82 -25.58
C ALA A 90 -12.07 11.70 -26.35
N VAL A 91 -10.83 11.82 -25.83
CA VAL A 91 -9.75 12.57 -26.51
C VAL A 91 -9.33 11.87 -27.80
N GLY A 92 -9.18 10.55 -27.80
CA GLY A 92 -8.82 9.77 -28.98
C GLY A 92 -9.89 9.80 -30.08
N ALA A 93 -11.17 9.92 -29.72
CA ALA A 93 -12.25 10.05 -30.66
C ALA A 93 -12.18 11.34 -31.50
N ALA A 94 -11.73 12.45 -30.90
CA ALA A 94 -11.53 13.71 -31.59
C ALA A 94 -10.45 13.62 -32.68
N THR A 95 -9.53 12.66 -32.59
CA THR A 95 -8.48 12.41 -33.58
C THR A 95 -8.72 11.15 -34.42
N GLY A 96 -9.88 10.52 -34.31
CA GLY A 96 -10.23 9.29 -35.01
C GLY A 96 -9.60 8.02 -34.47
N HIS A 97 -8.96 8.07 -33.30
CA HIS A 97 -8.20 6.96 -32.69
C HIS A 97 -8.70 6.62 -31.27
N ALA A 98 -10.04 6.53 -31.08
CA ALA A 98 -10.68 6.31 -29.78
C ALA A 98 -10.11 5.08 -29.03
N GLY A 99 -9.87 3.97 -29.75
CA GLY A 99 -9.36 2.73 -29.17
C GLY A 99 -7.92 2.88 -28.61
N THR A 100 -7.05 3.56 -29.36
CA THR A 100 -5.67 3.82 -28.91
C THR A 100 -5.66 4.79 -27.73
N GLY A 101 -6.52 5.83 -27.77
CA GLY A 101 -6.67 6.77 -26.65
C GLY A 101 -7.17 6.08 -25.39
N ALA A 102 -8.17 5.18 -25.52
CA ALA A 102 -8.66 4.39 -24.39
C ALA A 102 -7.57 3.51 -23.77
N ALA A 103 -6.77 2.83 -24.60
CA ALA A 103 -5.71 1.94 -24.12
C ALA A 103 -4.62 2.71 -23.37
N ILE A 104 -4.18 3.84 -23.90
CA ILE A 104 -3.17 4.70 -23.23
C ILE A 104 -3.73 5.28 -21.94
N GLY A 105 -4.98 5.78 -21.99
CA GLY A 105 -5.66 6.34 -20.82
C GLY A 105 -5.88 5.31 -19.72
N ALA A 106 -6.25 4.06 -20.06
CA ALA A 106 -6.38 2.96 -19.11
C ALA A 106 -5.05 2.62 -18.44
N ALA A 107 -3.96 2.55 -19.21
CA ALA A 107 -2.65 2.25 -18.68
C ALA A 107 -2.15 3.35 -17.72
N ALA A 108 -2.22 4.61 -18.13
CA ALA A 108 -1.81 5.74 -17.31
C ALA A 108 -2.68 5.91 -16.06
N GLY A 109 -3.99 5.79 -16.21
CA GLY A 109 -4.95 5.87 -15.11
C GLY A 109 -4.80 4.71 -14.14
N GLY A 110 -4.56 3.50 -14.63
CA GLY A 110 -4.31 2.31 -13.81
C GLY A 110 -3.08 2.46 -12.92
N ILE A 111 -1.97 2.91 -13.48
CA ILE A 111 -0.72 3.13 -12.73
C ILE A 111 -0.92 4.24 -11.68
N GLY A 112 -1.45 5.41 -12.08
CA GLY A 112 -1.71 6.52 -11.17
C GLY A 112 -2.69 6.15 -10.06
N GLY A 113 -3.76 5.46 -10.41
CA GLY A 113 -4.76 4.98 -9.47
C GLY A 113 -4.21 3.97 -8.48
N ALA A 114 -3.36 3.02 -8.94
CA ALA A 114 -2.71 2.05 -8.08
C ALA A 114 -1.83 2.73 -7.02
N THR A 115 -1.03 3.70 -7.45
CA THR A 115 -0.12 4.45 -6.56
C THR A 115 -0.92 5.20 -5.51
N TYR A 116 -1.91 5.99 -5.92
CA TYR A 116 -2.73 6.78 -5.00
C TYR A 116 -3.55 5.89 -4.06
N GLY A 117 -4.17 4.82 -4.58
CA GLY A 117 -4.96 3.88 -3.80
C GLY A 117 -4.12 3.15 -2.75
N GLY A 118 -2.93 2.69 -3.14
CA GLY A 118 -1.99 2.03 -2.23
C GLY A 118 -1.57 2.93 -1.07
N VAL A 119 -1.14 4.14 -1.36
CA VAL A 119 -0.69 5.12 -0.35
C VAL A 119 -1.83 5.53 0.58
N SER A 120 -3.03 5.80 0.04
CA SER A 120 -4.16 6.24 0.85
C SER A 120 -4.67 5.16 1.81
N GLN A 121 -4.67 3.91 1.39
CA GLN A 121 -5.10 2.79 2.22
C GLN A 121 -4.06 2.45 3.30
N TYR A 122 -2.77 2.50 2.93
CA TYR A 122 -1.67 2.36 3.88
C TYR A 122 -1.77 3.37 5.03
N GLY A 123 -1.96 4.66 4.73
CA GLY A 123 -2.07 5.71 5.75
C GLY A 123 -3.26 5.56 6.70
N LYS A 124 -4.40 5.05 6.21
CA LYS A 124 -5.57 4.76 7.06
C LYS A 124 -5.33 3.60 8.01
N GLY A 125 -4.73 2.51 7.52
CA GLY A 125 -4.37 1.36 8.34
C GLY A 125 -3.34 1.72 9.41
N GLU A 126 -2.31 2.46 9.05
CA GLU A 126 -1.26 2.91 9.94
C GLU A 126 -1.81 3.76 11.11
N SER A 127 -2.75 4.68 10.84
CA SER A 127 -3.32 5.52 11.90
C SER A 127 -4.09 4.69 12.94
N GLY A 128 -4.88 3.72 12.51
CA GLY A 128 -5.59 2.81 13.40
C GLY A 128 -4.65 1.93 14.23
N TYR A 129 -3.59 1.42 13.59
CA TYR A 129 -2.54 0.66 14.26
C TYR A 129 -1.83 1.49 15.33
N ASN A 130 -1.40 2.70 15.01
CA ASN A 130 -0.72 3.59 15.95
C ASN A 130 -1.61 3.97 17.13
N GLN A 131 -2.91 4.17 16.91
CA GLN A 131 -3.87 4.44 17.98
C GLN A 131 -4.03 3.23 18.91
N ALA A 132 -4.17 2.03 18.37
CA ALA A 132 -4.26 0.81 19.16
C ALA A 132 -2.96 0.56 19.94
N TYR A 133 -1.81 0.69 19.28
CA TYR A 133 -0.51 0.53 19.94
C TYR A 133 -0.31 1.51 21.10
N SER A 134 -0.60 2.80 20.90
CA SER A 134 -0.48 3.81 21.96
C SER A 134 -1.43 3.54 23.12
N ALA A 135 -2.64 3.08 22.85
CA ALA A 135 -3.61 2.71 23.90
C ALA A 135 -3.09 1.52 24.74
N CYS A 136 -2.52 0.49 24.09
CA CYS A 136 -1.93 -0.66 24.78
C CYS A 136 -0.73 -0.24 25.66
N MET A 137 0.20 0.54 25.12
CA MET A 137 1.38 1.00 25.88
C MET A 137 0.99 1.91 27.06
N SER A 138 0.01 2.80 26.86
CA SER A 138 -0.50 3.64 27.95
C SER A 138 -1.15 2.81 29.05
N GLY A 139 -1.87 1.73 28.70
CA GLY A 139 -2.44 0.79 29.67
C GLY A 139 -1.38 0.05 30.49
N LYS A 140 -0.15 -0.07 29.98
CA LYS A 140 1.02 -0.65 30.68
C LYS A 140 1.84 0.39 31.44
N GLY A 141 1.41 1.65 31.49
CA GLY A 141 2.06 2.71 32.25
C GLY A 141 3.18 3.45 31.50
N TYR A 142 3.21 3.38 30.16
CA TYR A 142 4.11 4.17 29.34
C TYR A 142 3.45 5.46 28.90
N THR A 143 4.23 6.51 28.72
CA THR A 143 3.79 7.74 28.08
C THR A 143 4.04 7.65 26.58
N THR A 144 3.02 7.89 25.78
CA THR A 144 3.12 7.88 24.31
C THR A 144 3.06 9.30 23.76
N GLY A 145 3.96 9.62 22.80
CA GLY A 145 4.01 10.90 22.09
C GLY A 145 4.06 10.71 20.58
N LYS A 146 3.60 11.73 19.83
CA LYS A 146 3.78 11.81 18.38
C LYS A 146 5.05 12.54 18.02
#